data_b476df2ac786cf638ff71d02908e5658
#
_entry.id   b476df2ac786cf638ff71d02908e5658
#
_cell.length_a   1.000
_cell.length_b   1.000
_cell.length_c   1.000
_cell.angle_alpha   90.00
_cell.angle_beta   90.00
_cell.angle_gamma   90.00
#
_symmetry.space_group_name_H-M   'P 1'
#
loop_
_entity.id
_entity.type
_entity.pdbx_description
1 polymer ?
#
loop_
_entity_poly.entity_id
_entity_poly.type
_entity_poly.pdbx_seq_one_letter_code
_entity_poly.pdbx_strand_id
1 'polypeptide(L)'
;VDAHARRLVSSFEIIIVDDGSFDSTFKESRALCAQYPLRVLRLSRNFGKEQAIMAGLERTVGAAVVILDADLQEPLSHLETMLEHRAEGYEMVYAVRAQRRDETWRKRLFTRAFYALLNIGSDTAIPANARDFRLMDRRVVDALCALPERNRFMKGLYGWVGFRTKAVAIELAPRATGASKFGFAGLFKLGLPGLSSFTAWPLRVWTGIGM
;
A
#
# COMPACT_ATOMS: atom_id res chain seq x y z
N VAL A 1 1.81 -17.26 -5.47
CA VAL A 1 2.52 -16.14 -6.11
C VAL A 1 3.46 -16.69 -7.17
N ASP A 2 4.46 -17.55 -6.82
CA ASP A 2 5.47 -18.08 -7.73
C ASP A 2 4.89 -18.64 -9.04
N ALA A 3 3.98 -19.61 -8.96
CA ALA A 3 3.36 -20.23 -10.15
C ALA A 3 2.61 -19.20 -11.04
N HIS A 4 2.09 -18.14 -10.47
CA HIS A 4 1.39 -17.09 -11.20
C HIS A 4 2.38 -16.17 -11.90
N ALA A 5 3.45 -15.76 -11.20
CA ALA A 5 4.49 -14.91 -11.75
C ALA A 5 5.22 -15.58 -12.94
N ARG A 6 5.52 -16.88 -12.85
CA ARG A 6 6.15 -17.67 -13.95
C ARG A 6 5.37 -17.66 -15.25
N ARG A 7 4.05 -17.45 -15.19
CA ARG A 7 3.20 -17.38 -16.40
C ARG A 7 3.18 -15.99 -17.03
N LEU A 8 3.42 -14.96 -16.25
CA LEU A 8 3.27 -13.57 -16.67
C LEU A 8 4.59 -12.94 -17.12
N VAL A 9 5.71 -13.35 -16.53
CA VAL A 9 7.02 -12.71 -16.77
C VAL A 9 8.14 -13.74 -16.87
N SER A 10 9.18 -13.42 -17.63
CA SER A 10 10.35 -14.29 -17.85
C SER A 10 11.28 -14.36 -16.63
N SER A 11 11.32 -13.32 -15.81
CA SER A 11 12.13 -13.26 -14.60
C SER A 11 11.44 -12.45 -13.51
N PHE A 12 11.58 -12.88 -12.27
CA PHE A 12 11.03 -12.19 -11.10
C PHE A 12 11.79 -12.57 -9.84
N GLU A 13 11.65 -11.76 -8.83
CA GLU A 13 12.07 -12.03 -7.45
C GLU A 13 10.87 -11.87 -6.52
N ILE A 14 10.88 -12.60 -5.42
CA ILE A 14 9.90 -12.44 -4.34
C ILE A 14 10.63 -11.97 -3.09
N ILE A 15 10.16 -10.88 -2.49
CA ILE A 15 10.70 -10.37 -1.23
C ILE A 15 9.59 -10.42 -0.18
N ILE A 16 9.80 -11.22 0.87
CA ILE A 16 8.93 -11.26 2.04
C ILE A 16 9.55 -10.35 3.09
N VAL A 17 8.76 -9.43 3.62
CA VAL A 17 9.20 -8.55 4.71
C VAL A 17 8.45 -8.93 5.98
N ASP A 18 9.18 -9.44 6.97
CA ASP A 18 8.69 -9.75 8.32
C ASP A 18 8.90 -8.52 9.22
N ASP A 19 7.81 -7.88 9.61
CA ASP A 19 7.82 -6.70 10.48
C ASP A 19 7.99 -7.07 11.97
N GLY A 20 9.00 -7.88 12.25
CA GLY A 20 9.39 -8.27 13.61
C GLY A 20 8.39 -9.20 14.28
N SER A 21 7.89 -10.22 13.58
CA SER A 21 6.97 -11.22 14.15
C SER A 21 7.59 -11.96 15.34
N PHE A 22 6.77 -12.26 16.34
CA PHE A 22 7.17 -13.01 17.53
C PHE A 22 6.90 -14.51 17.42
N ASP A 23 6.14 -14.91 16.40
CA ASP A 23 5.78 -16.30 16.12
C ASP A 23 6.73 -16.97 15.11
N SER A 24 6.33 -18.12 14.57
CA SER A 24 7.14 -18.89 13.60
C SER A 24 7.23 -18.27 12.19
N THR A 25 6.54 -17.14 11.92
CA THR A 25 6.43 -16.54 10.58
C THR A 25 7.78 -16.38 9.88
N PHE A 26 8.79 -15.82 10.57
CA PHE A 26 10.12 -15.65 9.99
C PHE A 26 10.79 -16.98 9.66
N LYS A 27 10.71 -17.96 10.58
CA LYS A 27 11.32 -19.29 10.40
C LYS A 27 10.70 -20.03 9.22
N GLU A 28 9.39 -19.99 9.11
CA GLU A 28 8.64 -20.62 8.02
C GLU A 28 8.93 -19.94 6.68
N SER A 29 8.90 -18.61 6.64
CA SER A 29 9.25 -17.84 5.44
C SER A 29 10.67 -18.14 4.97
N ARG A 30 11.63 -18.22 5.89
CA ARG A 30 13.01 -18.56 5.58
C ARG A 30 13.17 -19.97 5.01
N ALA A 31 12.41 -20.93 5.50
CA ALA A 31 12.44 -22.31 4.98
C ALA A 31 12.01 -22.38 3.50
N LEU A 32 11.14 -21.50 3.06
CA LEU A 32 10.70 -21.42 1.66
C LEU A 32 11.80 -20.96 0.70
N CYS A 33 12.85 -20.27 1.18
CA CYS A 33 13.97 -19.83 0.35
C CYS A 33 14.73 -21.01 -0.31
N ALA A 34 14.64 -22.20 0.25
CA ALA A 34 15.24 -23.41 -0.34
C ALA A 34 14.47 -23.94 -1.56
N GLN A 35 13.20 -23.57 -1.71
CA GLN A 35 12.30 -24.10 -2.73
C GLN A 35 11.90 -23.08 -3.79
N TYR A 36 11.95 -21.79 -3.46
CA TYR A 36 11.46 -20.70 -4.30
C TYR A 36 12.49 -19.59 -4.44
N PRO A 37 12.48 -18.81 -5.53
CA PRO A 37 13.35 -17.65 -5.74
C PRO A 37 12.87 -16.47 -4.89
N LEU A 38 12.98 -16.59 -3.56
CA LEU A 38 12.54 -15.58 -2.62
C LEU A 38 13.64 -15.18 -1.65
N ARG A 39 13.56 -13.95 -1.19
CA ARG A 39 14.38 -13.40 -0.10
C ARG A 39 13.47 -12.99 1.06
N VAL A 40 13.95 -13.16 2.28
CA VAL A 40 13.23 -12.74 3.49
C VAL A 40 14.03 -11.64 4.17
N LEU A 41 13.38 -10.50 4.39
CA LEU A 41 13.87 -9.41 5.22
C LEU A 41 13.17 -9.46 6.56
N ARG A 42 13.91 -9.39 7.66
CA ARG A 42 13.34 -9.28 9.00
C ARG A 42 13.73 -7.95 9.61
N LEU A 43 12.73 -7.20 10.04
CA LEU A 43 12.94 -5.99 10.82
C LEU A 43 13.21 -6.33 12.28
N SER A 44 14.00 -5.52 12.97
CA SER A 44 14.42 -5.76 14.36
C SER A 44 13.27 -5.73 15.37
N ARG A 45 12.16 -5.08 15.03
CA ARG A 45 10.90 -5.01 15.78
C ARG A 45 9.75 -4.66 14.84
N ASN A 46 8.53 -4.61 15.36
CA ASN A 46 7.41 -4.05 14.61
C ASN A 46 7.58 -2.53 14.46
N PHE A 47 7.78 -2.07 13.23
CA PHE A 47 7.86 -0.66 12.82
C PHE A 47 6.58 -0.19 12.15
N GLY A 48 5.70 -1.13 11.76
CA GLY A 48 4.46 -0.89 11.05
C GLY A 48 4.56 -1.12 9.55
N LYS A 49 3.40 -1.34 8.94
CA LYS A 49 3.23 -1.73 7.52
C LYS A 49 3.97 -0.79 6.55
N GLU A 50 3.89 0.52 6.77
CA GLU A 50 4.49 1.53 5.90
C GLU A 50 6.02 1.38 5.83
N GLN A 51 6.66 1.12 6.97
CA GLN A 51 8.10 0.91 7.05
C GLN A 51 8.50 -0.44 6.45
N ALA A 52 7.69 -1.48 6.65
CA ALA A 52 7.92 -2.79 6.04
C ALA A 52 7.84 -2.71 4.51
N ILE A 53 6.86 -1.98 3.96
CA ILE A 53 6.76 -1.72 2.52
C ILE A 53 8.04 -1.05 2.01
N MET A 54 8.49 0.01 2.66
CA MET A 54 9.69 0.72 2.23
C MET A 54 10.94 -0.15 2.29
N ALA A 55 11.14 -0.90 3.37
CA ALA A 55 12.27 -1.84 3.48
C ALA A 55 12.27 -2.87 2.34
N GLY A 56 11.09 -3.30 1.91
CA GLY A 56 10.93 -4.16 0.73
C GLY A 56 11.32 -3.44 -0.56
N LEU A 57 10.76 -2.25 -0.81
CA LEU A 57 11.01 -1.45 -2.02
C LEU A 57 12.48 -1.14 -2.22
N GLU A 58 13.20 -0.75 -1.18
CA GLU A 58 14.64 -0.47 -1.20
C GLU A 58 15.50 -1.67 -1.61
N ARG A 59 14.96 -2.88 -1.54
CA ARG A 59 15.67 -4.13 -1.86
C ARG A 59 15.27 -4.73 -3.20
N THR A 60 14.29 -4.13 -3.88
CA THR A 60 13.84 -4.59 -5.20
C THR A 60 14.77 -4.11 -6.30
N VAL A 61 14.99 -4.97 -7.31
CA VAL A 61 15.81 -4.65 -8.50
C VAL A 61 15.03 -4.78 -9.81
N GLY A 62 13.81 -5.32 -9.78
CA GLY A 62 12.99 -5.51 -10.96
C GLY A 62 12.60 -4.21 -11.67
N ALA A 63 12.36 -4.25 -12.98
CA ALA A 63 11.88 -3.13 -13.79
C ALA A 63 10.47 -2.66 -13.40
N ALA A 64 9.70 -3.54 -12.77
CA ALA A 64 8.42 -3.23 -12.14
C ALA A 64 8.33 -3.94 -10.79
N VAL A 65 7.62 -3.34 -9.84
CA VAL A 65 7.44 -3.88 -8.49
C VAL A 65 5.96 -3.99 -8.17
N VAL A 66 5.57 -5.13 -7.63
CA VAL A 66 4.21 -5.38 -7.15
C VAL A 66 4.23 -5.47 -5.63
N ILE A 67 3.37 -4.71 -4.96
CA ILE A 67 3.12 -4.84 -3.53
C ILE A 67 1.89 -5.72 -3.34
N LEU A 68 2.01 -6.72 -2.46
CA LEU A 68 0.95 -7.66 -2.09
C LEU A 68 0.84 -7.77 -0.57
N ASP A 69 -0.39 -7.82 -0.06
CA ASP A 69 -0.63 -8.22 1.31
C ASP A 69 -0.49 -9.74 1.45
N ALA A 70 0.14 -10.19 2.54
CA ALA A 70 0.40 -11.62 2.77
C ALA A 70 -0.89 -12.45 2.97
N ASP A 71 -2.02 -11.81 3.26
CA ASP A 71 -3.32 -12.48 3.43
C ASP A 71 -3.99 -12.90 2.10
N LEU A 72 -3.39 -12.51 0.98
CA LEU A 72 -3.82 -12.84 -0.38
C LEU A 72 -5.31 -12.56 -0.64
N GLN A 73 -5.87 -11.55 0.01
CA GLN A 73 -7.26 -11.14 -0.26
C GLN A 73 -7.44 -10.55 -1.65
N GLU A 74 -6.36 -10.00 -2.21
CA GLU A 74 -6.35 -9.47 -3.57
C GLU A 74 -6.05 -10.61 -4.57
N PRO A 75 -6.98 -10.88 -5.52
CA PRO A 75 -6.76 -11.95 -6.51
C PRO A 75 -5.58 -11.63 -7.43
N LEU A 76 -4.62 -12.55 -7.51
CA LEU A 76 -3.43 -12.42 -8.37
C LEU A 76 -3.77 -12.35 -9.88
N SER A 77 -4.97 -12.78 -10.28
CA SER A 77 -5.45 -12.67 -11.66
C SER A 77 -5.45 -11.24 -12.20
N HIS A 78 -5.56 -10.24 -11.33
CA HIS A 78 -5.52 -8.83 -11.74
C HIS A 78 -4.11 -8.33 -12.10
N LEU A 79 -3.05 -9.12 -11.83
CA LEU A 79 -1.68 -8.76 -12.22
C LEU A 79 -1.53 -8.65 -13.74
N GLU A 80 -2.21 -9.49 -14.51
CA GLU A 80 -2.21 -9.42 -15.97
C GLU A 80 -2.74 -8.07 -16.46
N THR A 81 -3.94 -7.69 -16.01
CA THR A 81 -4.53 -6.38 -16.32
C THR A 81 -3.65 -5.20 -15.85
N MET A 82 -2.97 -5.34 -14.71
CA MET A 82 -2.04 -4.29 -14.25
C MET A 82 -0.82 -4.17 -15.16
N LEU A 83 -0.29 -5.29 -15.68
CA LEU A 83 0.81 -5.31 -16.64
C LEU A 83 0.39 -4.70 -18.00
N GLU A 84 -0.83 -5.00 -18.46
CA GLU A 84 -1.41 -4.40 -19.67
C GLU A 84 -1.47 -2.87 -19.55
N HIS A 85 -2.01 -2.36 -18.45
CA HIS A 85 -2.05 -0.90 -18.22
C HIS A 85 -0.65 -0.28 -18.11
N ARG A 86 0.33 -1.00 -17.54
CA ARG A 86 1.71 -0.55 -17.57
C ARG A 86 2.24 -0.46 -19.01
N ALA A 87 1.93 -1.41 -19.87
CA ALA A 87 2.29 -1.39 -21.29
C ALA A 87 1.62 -0.21 -22.05
N GLU A 88 0.44 0.24 -21.61
CA GLU A 88 -0.23 1.46 -22.09
C GLU A 88 0.44 2.77 -21.58
N GLY A 89 1.52 2.66 -20.80
CA GLY A 89 2.28 3.81 -20.30
C GLY A 89 1.81 4.36 -18.95
N TYR A 90 0.98 3.63 -18.20
CA TYR A 90 0.74 3.96 -16.79
C TYR A 90 1.91 3.51 -15.94
N GLU A 91 2.44 4.41 -15.13
CA GLU A 91 3.63 4.15 -14.32
C GLU A 91 3.30 3.53 -12.96
N MET A 92 2.06 3.70 -12.50
CA MET A 92 1.53 3.02 -11.32
C MET A 92 0.09 2.58 -11.57
N VAL A 93 -0.17 1.30 -11.33
CA VAL A 93 -1.52 0.71 -11.42
C VAL A 93 -1.88 0.17 -10.04
N TYR A 94 -3.02 0.59 -9.48
CA TYR A 94 -3.40 0.21 -8.13
C TYR A 94 -4.83 -0.34 -8.05
N ALA A 95 -5.03 -1.27 -7.15
CA ALA A 95 -6.33 -1.84 -6.90
C ALA A 95 -7.21 -0.88 -6.10
N VAL A 96 -8.48 -0.75 -6.53
CA VAL A 96 -9.53 -0.13 -5.76
C VAL A 96 -10.60 -1.17 -5.45
N ARG A 97 -11.11 -1.13 -4.24
CA ARG A 97 -12.20 -2.03 -3.88
C ARG A 97 -13.46 -1.64 -4.64
N ALA A 98 -14.01 -2.58 -5.41
CA ALA A 98 -15.35 -2.46 -5.97
C ALA A 98 -16.36 -2.18 -4.83
N GLN A 99 -17.34 -1.29 -5.06
CA GLN A 99 -18.23 -0.80 -4.00
C GLN A 99 -18.93 -1.96 -3.28
N ARG A 100 -18.87 -1.96 -1.95
CA ARG A 100 -19.74 -2.82 -1.13
C ARG A 100 -21.19 -2.36 -1.26
N ARG A 101 -22.07 -3.24 -1.72
CA ARG A 101 -23.54 -3.02 -1.63
C ARG A 101 -24.04 -2.88 -0.18
N ASP A 102 -23.24 -3.36 0.80
CA ASP A 102 -23.63 -3.47 2.22
C ASP A 102 -23.00 -2.41 3.15
N GLU A 103 -22.39 -1.35 2.63
CA GLU A 103 -21.89 -0.28 3.51
C GLU A 103 -23.01 0.63 3.98
N THR A 104 -23.16 0.75 5.32
CA THR A 104 -24.11 1.70 5.90
C THR A 104 -23.81 3.13 5.42
N TRP A 105 -24.84 3.89 5.07
CA TRP A 105 -24.74 5.25 4.57
C TRP A 105 -23.91 6.17 5.50
N ARG A 106 -23.97 5.96 6.83
CA ARG A 106 -23.20 6.70 7.84
C ARG A 106 -21.69 6.48 7.68
N LYS A 107 -21.26 5.22 7.48
CA LYS A 107 -19.85 4.90 7.27
C LYS A 107 -19.33 5.48 5.96
N ARG A 108 -20.16 5.45 4.91
CA ARG A 108 -19.83 6.04 3.61
C ARG A 108 -19.69 7.57 3.71
N LEU A 109 -20.59 8.24 4.46
CA LEU A 109 -20.54 9.68 4.68
C LEU A 109 -19.26 10.07 5.47
N PHE A 110 -18.96 9.34 6.56
CA PHE A 110 -17.77 9.57 7.37
C PHE A 110 -16.49 9.37 6.57
N THR A 111 -16.41 8.30 5.79
CA THR A 111 -15.25 8.03 4.92
C THR A 111 -15.08 9.14 3.88
N ARG A 112 -16.16 9.59 3.25
CA ARG A 112 -16.11 10.71 2.30
C ARG A 112 -15.66 12.01 2.96
N ALA A 113 -16.21 12.35 4.11
CA ALA A 113 -15.83 13.54 4.87
C ALA A 113 -14.35 13.49 5.28
N PHE A 114 -13.87 12.35 5.75
CA PHE A 114 -12.47 12.14 6.11
C PHE A 114 -11.51 12.33 4.92
N TYR A 115 -11.79 11.72 3.77
CA TYR A 115 -10.96 11.92 2.58
C TYR A 115 -11.09 13.31 1.97
N ALA A 116 -12.26 13.94 2.06
CA ALA A 116 -12.42 15.33 1.69
C ALA A 116 -11.54 16.24 2.56
N LEU A 117 -11.50 15.99 3.87
CA LEU A 117 -10.64 16.73 4.80
C LEU A 117 -9.15 16.52 4.52
N LEU A 118 -8.73 15.27 4.22
CA LEU A 118 -7.35 14.97 3.82
C LEU A 118 -6.94 15.67 2.52
N ASN A 119 -7.89 15.85 1.60
CA ASN A 119 -7.64 16.50 0.31
C ASN A 119 -7.76 18.04 0.38
N ILE A 120 -8.23 18.61 1.51
CA ILE A 120 -8.24 20.08 1.69
C ILE A 120 -6.81 20.60 1.85
N GLY A 121 -6.37 21.39 0.86
CA GLY A 121 -5.02 21.97 0.87
C GLY A 121 -3.91 21.00 0.51
N SER A 122 -4.25 19.83 -0.03
CA SER A 122 -3.31 18.90 -0.66
C SER A 122 -3.40 19.06 -2.17
N ASP A 123 -2.27 19.29 -2.82
CA ASP A 123 -2.18 19.34 -4.29
C ASP A 123 -2.40 17.97 -4.94
N THR A 124 -2.62 16.92 -4.12
CA THR A 124 -2.69 15.54 -4.57
C THR A 124 -3.94 14.85 -4.01
N ALA A 125 -4.82 14.38 -4.89
CA ALA A 125 -6.01 13.61 -4.50
C ALA A 125 -5.63 12.21 -4.03
N ILE A 126 -5.91 11.89 -2.76
CA ILE A 126 -5.73 10.54 -2.20
C ILE A 126 -7.03 9.76 -2.47
N PRO A 127 -6.97 8.67 -3.28
CA PRO A 127 -8.17 7.89 -3.58
C PRO A 127 -8.71 7.15 -2.34
N ALA A 128 -9.99 7.36 -2.03
CA ALA A 128 -10.62 6.88 -0.79
C ALA A 128 -10.62 5.34 -0.61
N ASN A 129 -10.59 4.58 -1.70
CA ASN A 129 -10.70 3.11 -1.67
C ASN A 129 -9.46 2.41 -2.20
N ALA A 130 -8.33 3.14 -2.35
CA ALA A 130 -7.09 2.55 -2.84
C ALA A 130 -6.55 1.49 -1.86
N ARG A 131 -6.19 0.34 -2.40
CA ARG A 131 -5.53 -0.76 -1.70
C ARG A 131 -4.01 -0.61 -1.82
N ASP A 132 -3.30 -1.38 -1.02
CA ASP A 132 -1.84 -1.45 -1.13
C ASP A 132 -1.40 -2.34 -2.28
N PHE A 133 -2.28 -3.23 -2.78
CA PHE A 133 -2.05 -4.01 -3.98
C PHE A 133 -1.89 -3.08 -5.19
N ARG A 134 -0.66 -2.98 -5.66
CA ARG A 134 -0.29 -2.10 -6.77
C ARG A 134 0.94 -2.58 -7.51
N LEU A 135 0.99 -2.28 -8.79
CA LEU A 135 2.15 -2.43 -9.65
C LEU A 135 2.74 -1.04 -9.89
N MET A 136 4.04 -0.91 -9.71
CA MET A 136 4.79 0.33 -9.91
C MET A 136 5.95 0.10 -10.88
N ASP A 137 6.18 1.02 -11.79
CA ASP A 137 7.41 1.09 -12.58
C ASP A 137 8.62 1.39 -11.70
N ARG A 138 9.82 1.01 -12.12
CA ARG A 138 11.07 1.27 -11.41
C ARG A 138 11.23 2.75 -11.05
N ARG A 139 10.90 3.65 -11.95
CA ARG A 139 11.00 5.11 -11.72
C ARG A 139 10.15 5.59 -10.54
N VAL A 140 8.96 5.01 -10.36
CA VAL A 140 8.10 5.31 -9.21
C VAL A 140 8.74 4.85 -7.92
N VAL A 141 9.27 3.61 -7.91
CA VAL A 141 9.94 3.03 -6.74
C VAL A 141 11.17 3.85 -6.36
N ASP A 142 11.99 4.22 -7.33
CA ASP A 142 13.21 5.01 -7.10
C ASP A 142 12.86 6.40 -6.54
N ALA A 143 11.81 7.04 -7.05
CA ALA A 143 11.32 8.30 -6.53
C ALA A 143 10.82 8.18 -5.07
N LEU A 144 10.07 7.13 -4.75
CA LEU A 144 9.62 6.86 -3.38
C LEU A 144 10.78 6.59 -2.41
N CYS A 145 11.79 5.84 -2.86
CA CYS A 145 12.98 5.54 -2.06
C CYS A 145 13.86 6.78 -1.84
N ALA A 146 13.87 7.73 -2.76
CA ALA A 146 14.63 8.98 -2.66
C ALA A 146 14.01 10.00 -1.68
N LEU A 147 12.76 9.81 -1.25
CA LEU A 147 12.11 10.71 -0.30
C LEU A 147 12.75 10.61 1.10
N PRO A 148 13.09 11.73 1.75
CA PRO A 148 13.78 11.75 3.03
C PRO A 148 12.88 11.53 4.26
N GLU A 149 11.56 11.49 4.09
CA GLU A 149 10.59 11.42 5.18
C GLU A 149 10.75 10.13 6.00
N ARG A 150 10.84 10.29 7.33
CA ARG A 150 10.87 9.16 8.27
C ARG A 150 9.46 8.65 8.61
N ASN A 151 8.51 9.56 8.79
CA ASN A 151 7.12 9.23 9.01
C ASN A 151 6.41 9.20 7.67
N ARG A 152 6.23 7.99 7.14
CA ARG A 152 5.68 7.79 5.80
C ARG A 152 4.20 7.42 5.89
N PHE A 153 3.39 8.15 5.17
CA PHE A 153 2.01 7.77 4.87
C PHE A 153 1.95 7.41 3.38
N MET A 154 2.18 6.15 3.09
CA MET A 154 2.39 5.68 1.71
C MET A 154 1.27 6.07 0.77
N LYS A 155 0.01 6.04 1.21
CA LYS A 155 -1.13 6.45 0.37
C LYS A 155 -1.04 7.90 -0.11
N GLY A 156 -0.51 8.78 0.71
CA GLY A 156 -0.24 10.16 0.31
C GLY A 156 0.97 10.27 -0.61
N LEU A 157 2.07 9.57 -0.27
CA LEU A 157 3.31 9.60 -1.04
C LEU A 157 3.12 9.07 -2.46
N TYR A 158 2.31 8.03 -2.65
CA TYR A 158 2.00 7.50 -4.00
C TYR A 158 1.35 8.54 -4.92
N GLY A 159 0.51 9.40 -4.38
CA GLY A 159 -0.05 10.50 -5.14
C GLY A 159 0.95 11.65 -5.31
N TRP A 160 1.70 11.97 -4.25
CA TRP A 160 2.60 13.12 -4.21
C TRP A 160 3.75 13.03 -5.22
N VAL A 161 4.25 11.83 -5.53
CA VAL A 161 5.30 11.65 -6.55
C VAL A 161 4.84 11.94 -7.98
N GLY A 162 3.54 12.13 -8.23
CA GLY A 162 2.99 12.73 -9.44
C GLY A 162 3.04 11.88 -10.72
N PHE A 163 3.28 10.59 -10.63
CA PHE A 163 3.31 9.70 -11.80
C PHE A 163 1.92 9.41 -12.36
N ARG A 164 1.87 9.00 -13.64
CA ARG A 164 0.62 8.63 -14.32
C ARG A 164 0.04 7.34 -13.72
N THR A 165 -1.16 7.43 -13.13
CA THR A 165 -1.77 6.33 -12.41
C THR A 165 -3.05 5.79 -13.04
N LYS A 166 -3.34 4.51 -12.81
CA LYS A 166 -4.59 3.84 -13.22
C LYS A 166 -5.16 3.03 -12.06
N ALA A 167 -6.44 3.19 -11.81
CA ALA A 167 -7.18 2.39 -10.84
C ALA A 167 -7.80 1.18 -11.53
N VAL A 168 -7.67 -0.01 -10.91
CA VAL A 168 -8.32 -1.26 -11.33
C VAL A 168 -9.28 -1.70 -10.22
N ALA A 169 -10.56 -1.83 -10.55
CA ALA A 169 -11.57 -2.29 -9.60
C ALA A 169 -11.40 -3.79 -9.36
N ILE A 170 -11.27 -4.20 -8.10
CA ILE A 170 -11.15 -5.60 -7.69
C ILE A 170 -12.23 -5.99 -6.69
N GLU A 171 -12.68 -7.24 -6.78
CA GLU A 171 -13.47 -7.88 -5.73
C GLU A 171 -12.51 -8.63 -4.79
N LEU A 172 -12.67 -8.40 -3.50
CA LEU A 172 -11.81 -9.03 -2.51
C LEU A 172 -12.28 -10.47 -2.24
N ALA A 173 -11.36 -11.40 -2.24
CA ALA A 173 -11.62 -12.74 -1.74
C ALA A 173 -11.88 -12.73 -0.22
N PRO A 174 -12.65 -13.69 0.32
CA PRO A 174 -12.76 -13.90 1.76
C PRO A 174 -11.37 -14.13 2.37
N ARG A 175 -11.13 -13.60 3.57
CA ARG A 175 -9.86 -13.88 4.27
C ARG A 175 -9.68 -15.36 4.51
N ALA A 176 -8.50 -15.89 4.19
CA ALA A 176 -8.17 -17.28 4.46
C ALA A 176 -8.11 -17.57 5.97
N THR A 177 -7.63 -16.61 6.79
CA THR A 177 -7.53 -16.72 8.27
C THR A 177 -7.56 -15.34 8.94
N GLY A 178 -8.12 -15.27 10.15
CA GLY A 178 -8.04 -14.12 11.06
C GLY A 178 -9.20 -13.12 11.01
N ALA A 179 -9.48 -12.51 12.18
CA ALA A 179 -10.45 -11.43 12.35
C ALA A 179 -9.79 -10.06 12.08
N SER A 180 -10.57 -9.10 11.60
CA SER A 180 -10.09 -7.71 11.41
C SER A 180 -9.68 -7.09 12.75
N LYS A 181 -8.41 -6.75 12.91
CA LYS A 181 -7.87 -6.09 14.11
C LYS A 181 -8.14 -4.56 14.14
N PHE A 182 -8.75 -4.00 13.10
CA PHE A 182 -8.98 -2.55 13.02
C PHE A 182 -10.33 -2.16 13.62
N GLY A 183 -10.29 -1.71 14.87
CA GLY A 183 -11.38 -0.98 15.51
C GLY A 183 -11.36 0.53 15.15
N PHE A 184 -12.39 1.27 15.53
CA PHE A 184 -12.54 2.71 15.30
C PHE A 184 -11.34 3.54 15.79
N ALA A 185 -10.75 3.17 16.94
CA ALA A 185 -9.53 3.77 17.49
C ALA A 185 -8.30 3.59 16.60
N GLY A 186 -8.19 2.45 15.88
CA GLY A 186 -7.09 2.20 14.95
C GLY A 186 -7.14 3.08 13.70
N LEU A 187 -8.34 3.37 13.19
CA LEU A 187 -8.54 4.30 12.07
C LEU A 187 -8.15 5.74 12.45
N PHE A 188 -8.48 6.16 13.67
CA PHE A 188 -8.12 7.49 14.17
C PHE A 188 -6.61 7.64 14.37
N LYS A 189 -5.95 6.61 14.92
CA LYS A 189 -4.49 6.57 15.15
C LYS A 189 -3.68 6.58 13.84
N LEU A 190 -4.22 6.01 12.77
CA LEU A 190 -3.63 6.06 11.41
C LEU A 190 -3.93 7.38 10.69
N GLY A 191 -5.09 7.98 10.94
CA GLY A 191 -5.51 9.21 10.27
C GLY A 191 -4.78 10.46 10.75
N LEU A 192 -4.44 10.54 12.04
CA LEU A 192 -3.78 11.72 12.62
C LEU A 192 -2.38 11.99 12.00
N PRO A 193 -1.47 11.02 11.89
CA PRO A 193 -0.18 11.23 11.20
C PRO A 193 -0.36 11.61 9.74
N GLY A 194 -1.32 11.01 9.03
CA GLY A 194 -1.63 11.36 7.65
C GLY A 194 -2.09 12.82 7.51
N LEU A 195 -2.95 13.27 8.43
CA LEU A 195 -3.45 14.65 8.43
C LEU A 195 -2.33 15.66 8.68
N SER A 196 -1.44 15.39 9.64
CA SER A 196 -0.33 16.29 9.97
C SER A 196 0.79 16.31 8.94
N SER A 197 0.97 15.23 8.18
CA SER A 197 2.04 15.10 7.18
C SER A 197 1.70 15.72 5.83
N PHE A 198 0.42 15.78 5.46
CA PHE A 198 0.00 16.24 4.13
C PHE A 198 -0.86 17.50 4.15
N THR A 199 -1.20 18.05 5.31
CA THR A 199 -1.96 19.29 5.38
C THR A 199 -1.44 20.21 6.48
N ALA A 200 -1.22 21.49 6.12
CA ALA A 200 -0.89 22.54 7.07
C ALA A 200 -2.14 23.11 7.78
N TRP A 201 -3.35 22.59 7.46
CA TRP A 201 -4.61 23.11 7.97
C TRP A 201 -4.70 23.08 9.51
N PRO A 202 -4.29 22.02 10.23
CA PRO A 202 -4.31 22.04 11.69
C PRO A 202 -3.45 23.15 12.27
N LEU A 203 -2.27 23.40 11.70
CA LEU A 203 -1.39 24.48 12.13
C LEU A 203 -2.02 25.85 11.89
N ARG A 204 -2.65 26.07 10.73
CA ARG A 204 -3.33 27.34 10.40
C ARG A 204 -4.50 27.64 11.32
N VAL A 205 -5.28 26.62 11.71
CA VAL A 205 -6.38 26.75 12.68
C VAL A 205 -5.83 27.16 14.05
N TRP A 206 -4.78 26.50 14.53
CA TRP A 206 -4.16 26.86 15.81
C TRP A 206 -3.54 28.25 15.81
N THR A 207 -2.93 28.67 14.70
CA THR A 207 -2.42 30.04 14.54
C THR A 207 -3.56 31.05 14.60
N GLY A 208 -4.73 30.75 13.99
CA GLY A 208 -5.90 31.63 14.05
C GLY A 208 -6.60 31.70 15.41
N ILE A 209 -6.51 30.64 16.23
CA ILE A 209 -7.08 30.60 17.58
C ILE A 209 -6.13 31.26 18.62
N GLY A 210 -4.81 31.26 18.35
CA GLY A 210 -3.79 31.78 19.24
C GLY A 210 -3.47 33.27 19.05
N MET A 211 -4.13 33.92 18.05
CA MET A 211 -4.15 35.38 17.90
C MET A 211 -5.41 35.97 18.56
#